data_391817d43612ad013d2e6aba45243da1
#
_entry.id   391817d43612ad013d2e6aba45243da1
#
_cell.length_a   1.000
_cell.length_b   1.000
_cell.length_c   1.000
_cell.angle_alpha   90.00
_cell.angle_beta   90.00
_cell.angle_gamma   90.00
#
_symmetry.space_group_name_H-M   'P 1'
#
loop_
_entity.id
_entity.type
_entity.pdbx_description
1 polymer ?
#
loop_
_entity_poly.entity_id
_entity_poly.type
_entity_poly.pdbx_seq_one_letter_code
_entity_poly.pdbx_strand_id
1 'polypeptide(L)'
;SDLSVSSDNLTFTYEAKSLPYPIDTSYYDNEKHTQADALSVIPFMDEMNYEGLSVSGLSDGYYGLTIGGEFIGRFTARELERGINMALLQNTPQYKQAMKIRQMNEERWLKERKMREFYWVEYNLMRKTGMLWACDEAAVDTLRKYRPHDIFLQWNGDLWLQYMHKGIREDCVNEQQDLVDRIYEQNKPIPLQIEIKKFTDL
;
A
#
# COMPACT_ATOMS: atom_id res chain seq x y z
N SER A 1 11.36 -16.33 21.42
CA SER A 1 12.35 -16.19 20.33
C SER A 1 13.41 -17.26 20.49
N ASP A 2 13.47 -18.17 19.53
CA ASP A 2 14.46 -19.26 19.52
C ASP A 2 15.75 -18.75 18.91
N LEU A 3 16.66 -18.22 19.73
CA LEU A 3 17.96 -17.73 19.30
C LEU A 3 18.93 -18.90 19.22
N SER A 4 19.45 -19.19 18.02
CA SER A 4 20.55 -20.13 17.80
C SER A 4 21.76 -19.37 17.26
N VAL A 5 22.91 -19.54 17.91
CA VAL A 5 24.15 -18.86 17.56
C VAL A 5 25.26 -19.90 17.37
N SER A 6 25.91 -19.86 16.22
CA SER A 6 27.19 -20.53 15.97
C SER A 6 28.22 -19.51 15.49
N SER A 7 29.49 -19.91 15.35
CA SER A 7 30.57 -18.98 14.95
C SER A 7 30.31 -18.23 13.63
N ASP A 8 29.52 -18.81 12.72
CA ASP A 8 29.32 -18.32 11.36
C ASP A 8 27.84 -18.21 10.94
N ASN A 9 26.92 -18.53 11.87
CA ASN A 9 25.50 -18.49 11.61
C ASN A 9 24.72 -18.03 12.85
N LEU A 10 23.85 -17.07 12.66
CA LEU A 10 22.90 -16.57 13.66
C LEU A 10 21.49 -16.75 13.11
N THR A 11 20.64 -17.45 13.84
CA THR A 11 19.24 -17.66 13.45
C THR A 11 18.34 -17.33 14.63
N PHE A 12 17.26 -16.58 14.38
CA PHE A 12 16.23 -16.27 15.37
C PHE A 12 14.88 -15.99 14.73
N THR A 13 13.82 -16.14 15.51
CA THR A 13 12.46 -15.75 15.09
C THR A 13 12.20 -14.31 15.50
N TYR A 14 11.74 -13.54 14.55
CA TYR A 14 11.35 -12.15 14.68
C TYR A 14 9.87 -11.98 14.42
N GLU A 15 9.19 -11.24 15.26
CA GLU A 15 7.80 -10.83 15.09
C GLU A 15 7.72 -9.31 15.22
N ALA A 16 7.41 -8.64 14.12
CA ALA A 16 7.22 -7.20 14.09
C ALA A 16 5.94 -6.80 14.83
N LYS A 17 5.91 -5.63 15.44
CA LYS A 17 4.68 -5.06 16.03
C LYS A 17 3.73 -4.48 14.97
N SER A 18 4.29 -4.07 13.84
CA SER A 18 3.57 -3.52 12.70
C SER A 18 4.34 -3.80 11.42
N LEU A 19 3.66 -3.79 10.29
CA LEU A 19 4.32 -3.82 8.98
C LEU A 19 5.01 -2.47 8.71
N PRO A 20 6.11 -2.46 7.94
CA PRO A 20 6.72 -1.21 7.50
C PRO A 20 5.77 -0.46 6.55
N TYR A 21 5.87 0.87 6.52
CA TYR A 21 5.17 1.64 5.51
C TYR A 21 5.85 1.45 4.15
N PRO A 22 5.16 0.93 3.13
CA PRO A 22 5.78 0.64 1.85
C PRO A 22 5.86 1.90 1.00
N ILE A 23 7.08 2.34 0.71
CA ILE A 23 7.34 3.44 -0.23
C ILE A 23 7.23 2.92 -1.65
N ASP A 24 6.30 3.48 -2.41
CA ASP A 24 6.16 3.15 -3.81
C ASP A 24 7.10 4.02 -4.66
N THR A 25 8.06 3.37 -5.28
CA THR A 25 9.01 4.01 -6.18
C THR A 25 8.53 4.03 -7.63
N SER A 26 7.43 3.32 -7.92
CA SER A 26 6.85 3.24 -9.27
C SER A 26 5.76 4.29 -9.51
N TYR A 27 5.18 4.80 -8.42
CA TYR A 27 4.14 5.81 -8.54
C TYR A 27 4.72 7.17 -8.84
N TYR A 28 3.96 7.87 -9.64
CA TYR A 28 4.27 9.17 -10.01
C TYR A 28 3.05 9.93 -10.30
N ASP A 29 3.14 11.25 -10.13
CA ASP A 29 2.22 12.15 -10.76
C ASP A 29 2.63 12.40 -12.24
N ASN A 30 1.91 13.24 -12.91
CA ASN A 30 2.23 13.64 -14.29
C ASN A 30 3.58 14.39 -14.42
N GLU A 31 4.13 14.85 -13.31
CA GLU A 31 5.41 15.56 -13.22
C GLU A 31 6.59 14.60 -13.00
N LYS A 32 6.35 13.31 -13.00
CA LYS A 32 7.36 12.24 -12.82
C LYS A 32 8.01 12.22 -11.43
N HIS A 33 7.28 12.65 -10.41
CA HIS A 33 7.71 12.53 -9.02
C HIS A 33 7.19 11.24 -8.40
N THR A 34 8.00 10.62 -7.55
CA THR A 34 7.66 9.42 -6.79
C THR A 34 7.52 9.73 -5.31
N GLN A 35 6.93 8.82 -4.54
CA GLN A 35 6.96 8.94 -3.07
C GLN A 35 8.39 8.95 -2.53
N ALA A 36 9.32 8.26 -3.20
CA ALA A 36 10.73 8.21 -2.80
C ALA A 36 11.41 9.58 -2.89
N ASP A 37 10.98 10.45 -3.79
CA ASP A 37 11.56 11.81 -3.92
C ASP A 37 11.32 12.65 -2.66
N ALA A 38 10.19 12.44 -1.97
CA ALA A 38 9.87 13.12 -0.72
C ALA A 38 10.83 12.74 0.43
N LEU A 39 11.48 11.57 0.37
CA LEU A 39 12.44 11.13 1.38
C LEU A 39 13.70 11.99 1.43
N SER A 40 13.98 12.72 0.36
CA SER A 40 15.09 13.69 0.34
C SER A 40 14.78 14.95 1.15
N VAL A 41 13.52 15.20 1.48
CA VAL A 41 13.04 16.42 2.17
C VAL A 41 12.74 16.15 3.64
N ILE A 42 12.25 14.96 3.96
CA ILE A 42 11.87 14.58 5.33
C ILE A 42 12.57 13.27 5.74
N PRO A 43 13.09 13.16 6.98
CA PRO A 43 13.75 11.95 7.47
C PRO A 43 12.76 10.85 7.87
N PHE A 44 11.78 10.58 7.00
CA PHE A 44 10.68 9.66 7.28
C PHE A 44 11.16 8.24 7.62
N MET A 45 12.17 7.75 6.91
CA MET A 45 12.68 6.39 7.11
C MET A 45 13.45 6.23 8.41
N ASP A 46 14.03 7.31 8.94
CA ASP A 46 14.80 7.27 10.18
C ASP A 46 13.92 7.51 11.42
N GLU A 47 12.90 8.35 11.29
CA GLU A 47 12.08 8.76 12.42
C GLU A 47 10.77 8.00 12.56
N MET A 48 10.14 7.61 11.45
CA MET A 48 8.77 7.07 11.43
C MET A 48 8.67 5.66 10.85
N ASN A 49 9.60 5.25 9.99
CA ASN A 49 9.57 3.97 9.29
C ASN A 49 10.87 3.20 9.51
N TYR A 50 11.17 2.91 10.77
CA TYR A 50 12.42 2.27 11.15
C TYR A 50 12.20 0.88 11.74
N GLU A 51 12.75 -0.14 11.07
CA GLU A 51 12.77 -1.54 11.48
C GLU A 51 14.23 -1.98 11.61
N GLY A 52 14.81 -1.71 12.78
CA GLY A 52 16.24 -1.87 13.01
C GLY A 52 16.69 -3.30 13.24
N LEU A 53 17.73 -3.73 12.54
CA LEU A 53 18.47 -4.96 12.82
C LEU A 53 19.92 -4.61 13.09
N SER A 54 20.40 -4.90 14.33
CA SER A 54 21.80 -4.73 14.71
C SER A 54 22.34 -6.02 15.27
N VAL A 55 23.54 -6.40 14.82
CA VAL A 55 24.25 -7.61 15.29
C VAL A 55 25.70 -7.27 15.54
N SER A 56 26.12 -7.39 16.79
CA SER A 56 27.52 -7.15 17.24
C SER A 56 28.28 -8.45 17.45
N GLY A 57 29.61 -8.35 17.45
CA GLY A 57 30.49 -9.47 17.74
C GLY A 57 30.75 -10.41 16.55
N LEU A 58 30.28 -10.05 15.36
CA LEU A 58 30.62 -10.79 14.15
C LEU A 58 32.08 -10.56 13.75
N SER A 59 32.75 -11.62 13.27
CA SER A 59 34.08 -11.49 12.70
C SER A 59 34.07 -10.69 11.40
N ASP A 60 35.18 -10.03 11.07
CA ASP A 60 35.28 -9.29 9.81
C ASP A 60 34.87 -10.17 8.61
N GLY A 61 34.14 -9.61 7.68
CA GLY A 61 33.67 -10.30 6.48
C GLY A 61 32.30 -9.87 6.04
N TYR A 62 31.77 -10.61 5.08
CA TYR A 62 30.42 -10.42 4.53
C TYR A 62 29.47 -11.48 5.05
N TYR A 63 28.25 -11.08 5.26
CA TYR A 63 27.16 -11.92 5.76
C TYR A 63 25.94 -11.80 4.86
N GLY A 64 25.32 -12.94 4.56
CA GLY A 64 24.04 -13.01 3.90
C GLY A 64 22.92 -12.89 4.92
N LEU A 65 21.99 -12.00 4.67
CA LEU A 65 20.73 -11.88 5.40
C LEU A 65 19.65 -12.64 4.65
N THR A 66 18.99 -13.57 5.31
CA THR A 66 17.81 -14.28 4.82
C THR A 66 16.65 -14.06 5.79
N ILE A 67 15.47 -13.74 5.29
CA ILE A 67 14.26 -13.51 6.09
C ILE A 67 13.13 -14.36 5.51
N GLY A 68 12.52 -15.22 6.34
CA GLY A 68 11.45 -16.11 5.91
C GLY A 68 11.86 -17.07 4.78
N GLY A 69 13.14 -17.43 4.71
CA GLY A 69 13.71 -18.28 3.65
C GLY A 69 14.09 -17.53 2.36
N GLU A 70 13.82 -16.23 2.27
CA GLU A 70 14.19 -15.41 1.10
C GLU A 70 15.52 -14.68 1.36
N PHE A 71 16.45 -14.77 0.40
CA PHE A 71 17.70 -14.01 0.46
C PHE A 71 17.43 -12.52 0.22
N ILE A 72 17.80 -11.70 1.19
CA ILE A 72 17.52 -10.26 1.19
C ILE A 72 18.71 -9.45 0.67
N GLY A 73 19.91 -9.78 1.14
CA GLY A 73 21.07 -9.03 0.74
C GLY A 73 22.35 -9.49 1.45
N ARG A 74 23.45 -8.84 1.07
CA ARG A 74 24.79 -9.05 1.61
C ARG A 74 25.23 -7.81 2.36
N PHE A 75 25.68 -7.98 3.59
CA PHE A 75 26.09 -6.90 4.48
C PHE A 75 27.46 -7.22 5.08
N THR A 76 28.24 -6.20 5.37
CA THR A 76 29.49 -6.35 6.14
C THR A 76 29.19 -6.47 7.63
N ALA A 77 30.11 -7.07 8.40
CA ALA A 77 30.01 -7.11 9.86
C ALA A 77 29.80 -5.70 10.47
N ARG A 78 30.45 -4.68 9.91
CA ARG A 78 30.34 -3.28 10.37
C ARG A 78 28.98 -2.66 10.06
N GLU A 79 28.35 -2.95 8.92
CA GLU A 79 27.01 -2.50 8.61
C GLU A 79 26.00 -3.10 9.57
N LEU A 80 26.10 -4.41 9.84
CA LEU A 80 25.24 -5.08 10.80
C LEU A 80 25.46 -4.57 12.24
N GLU A 81 26.70 -4.26 12.63
CA GLU A 81 26.99 -3.69 13.96
C GLU A 81 26.42 -2.27 14.12
N ARG A 82 26.48 -1.44 13.08
CA ARG A 82 25.86 -0.09 13.08
C ARG A 82 24.34 -0.17 13.11
N GLY A 83 23.79 -1.25 12.64
CA GLY A 83 22.36 -1.44 12.42
C GLY A 83 21.94 -1.06 11.01
N ILE A 84 21.05 -1.86 10.47
CA ILE A 84 20.39 -1.63 9.18
C ILE A 84 18.90 -1.39 9.41
N ASN A 85 18.29 -0.52 8.62
CA ASN A 85 16.85 -0.35 8.61
C ASN A 85 16.24 -1.33 7.59
N MET A 86 15.60 -2.40 8.06
CA MET A 86 14.97 -3.42 7.21
C MET A 86 13.78 -2.87 6.43
N ALA A 87 13.13 -1.80 6.90
CA ALA A 87 12.05 -1.14 6.17
C ALA A 87 12.48 -0.49 4.84
N LEU A 88 13.79 -0.29 4.63
CA LEU A 88 14.36 0.15 3.35
C LEU A 88 14.51 -1.01 2.33
N LEU A 89 14.44 -2.26 2.78
CA LEU A 89 14.70 -3.44 1.97
C LEU A 89 13.40 -3.94 1.33
N GLN A 90 13.15 -3.51 0.10
CA GLN A 90 11.89 -3.75 -0.62
C GLN A 90 11.63 -5.22 -0.96
N ASN A 91 12.64 -6.06 -0.92
CA ASN A 91 12.52 -7.49 -1.18
C ASN A 91 12.20 -8.33 0.05
N THR A 92 12.06 -7.74 1.24
CA THR A 92 11.67 -8.46 2.44
C THR A 92 10.23 -8.95 2.39
N PRO A 93 9.89 -10.12 3.01
CA PRO A 93 8.52 -10.63 3.05
C PRO A 93 7.53 -9.63 3.66
N GLN A 94 7.91 -8.96 4.75
CA GLN A 94 7.08 -7.96 5.41
C GLN A 94 6.83 -6.72 4.53
N TYR A 95 7.81 -6.28 3.75
CA TYR A 95 7.62 -5.19 2.80
C TYR A 95 6.66 -5.59 1.67
N LYS A 96 6.82 -6.80 1.12
CA LYS A 96 5.92 -7.35 0.09
C LYS A 96 4.49 -7.48 0.62
N GLN A 97 4.32 -7.91 1.87
CA GLN A 97 3.01 -7.95 2.53
C GLN A 97 2.42 -6.55 2.65
N ALA A 98 3.19 -5.56 3.10
CA ALA A 98 2.75 -4.17 3.21
C ALA A 98 2.36 -3.57 1.85
N MET A 99 3.12 -3.83 0.79
CA MET A 99 2.79 -3.40 -0.57
C MET A 99 1.47 -4.00 -1.06
N LYS A 100 1.20 -5.26 -0.77
CA LYS A 100 -0.07 -5.91 -1.12
C LYS A 100 -1.26 -5.22 -0.43
N ILE A 101 -1.11 -4.89 0.85
CA ILE A 101 -2.14 -4.18 1.62
C ILE A 101 -2.36 -2.78 1.04
N ARG A 102 -1.28 -2.07 0.72
CA ARG A 102 -1.37 -0.78 0.05
C ARG A 102 -2.14 -0.87 -1.26
N GLN A 103 -1.83 -1.84 -2.12
CA GLN A 103 -2.54 -2.04 -3.39
C GLN A 103 -4.04 -2.28 -3.19
N MET A 104 -4.43 -3.11 -2.21
CA MET A 104 -5.83 -3.31 -1.87
C MET A 104 -6.51 -2.02 -1.38
N ASN A 105 -5.80 -1.19 -0.61
CA ASN A 105 -6.34 0.10 -0.17
C ASN A 105 -6.46 1.11 -1.32
N GLU A 106 -5.55 1.12 -2.28
CA GLU A 106 -5.68 1.91 -3.51
C GLU A 106 -6.91 1.48 -4.32
N GLU A 107 -7.12 0.17 -4.48
CA GLU A 107 -8.31 -0.35 -5.15
C GLU A 107 -9.60 0.06 -4.44
N ARG A 108 -9.65 -0.06 -3.11
CA ARG A 108 -10.78 0.40 -2.28
C ARG A 108 -11.04 1.90 -2.47
N TRP A 109 -9.97 2.69 -2.45
CA TRP A 109 -10.07 4.15 -2.63
C TRP A 109 -10.62 4.53 -4.02
N LEU A 110 -10.21 3.82 -5.08
CA LEU A 110 -10.74 4.03 -6.43
C LEU A 110 -12.25 3.74 -6.51
N LYS A 111 -12.74 2.71 -5.82
CA LYS A 111 -14.17 2.42 -5.73
C LYS A 111 -14.92 3.50 -4.95
N GLU A 112 -14.38 3.94 -3.82
CA GLU A 112 -14.94 5.04 -3.03
C GLU A 112 -14.99 6.34 -3.85
N ARG A 113 -13.95 6.64 -4.64
CA ARG A 113 -13.92 7.78 -5.54
C ARG A 113 -15.08 7.76 -6.53
N LYS A 114 -15.38 6.61 -7.16
CA LYS A 114 -16.52 6.47 -8.08
C LYS A 114 -17.84 6.77 -7.38
N MET A 115 -18.03 6.32 -6.15
CA MET A 115 -19.23 6.65 -5.37
C MET A 115 -19.32 8.14 -5.06
N ARG A 116 -18.23 8.81 -4.70
CA ARG A 116 -18.21 10.27 -4.48
C ARG A 116 -18.54 11.05 -5.75
N GLU A 117 -18.01 10.64 -6.89
CA GLU A 117 -18.27 11.25 -8.20
C GLU A 117 -19.74 11.06 -8.60
N PHE A 118 -20.33 9.89 -8.37
CA PHE A 118 -21.76 9.64 -8.53
C PHE A 118 -22.59 10.57 -7.63
N TYR A 119 -22.32 10.61 -6.33
CA TYR A 119 -23.05 11.46 -5.39
C TYR A 119 -22.88 12.95 -5.70
N TRP A 120 -21.76 13.35 -6.28
CA TRP A 120 -21.59 14.73 -6.71
C TRP A 120 -22.64 15.12 -7.74
N VAL A 121 -22.93 14.29 -8.74
CA VAL A 121 -23.98 14.55 -9.75
C VAL A 121 -25.36 14.52 -9.11
N GLU A 122 -25.63 13.55 -8.23
CA GLU A 122 -26.91 13.46 -7.50
C GLU A 122 -27.24 14.74 -6.73
N TYR A 123 -26.28 15.26 -5.97
CA TYR A 123 -26.55 16.43 -5.12
C TYR A 123 -26.41 17.76 -5.85
N ASN A 124 -25.61 17.86 -6.88
CA ASN A 124 -25.39 19.12 -7.60
C ASN A 124 -26.32 19.34 -8.80
N LEU A 125 -26.81 18.27 -9.42
CA LEU A 125 -27.76 18.35 -10.54
C LEU A 125 -29.10 17.73 -10.18
N MET A 126 -29.17 16.44 -9.89
CA MET A 126 -30.42 15.68 -9.80
C MET A 126 -31.31 16.20 -8.67
N ARG A 127 -30.74 16.47 -7.49
CA ARG A 127 -31.49 17.10 -6.38
C ARG A 127 -32.05 18.47 -6.76
N LYS A 128 -31.29 19.31 -7.45
CA LYS A 128 -31.69 20.66 -7.80
C LYS A 128 -32.81 20.69 -8.88
N THR A 129 -32.87 19.65 -9.69
CA THR A 129 -33.87 19.49 -10.76
C THR A 129 -35.04 18.61 -10.35
N GLY A 130 -35.11 18.16 -9.09
CA GLY A 130 -36.17 17.30 -8.58
C GLY A 130 -36.05 15.84 -9.01
N MET A 131 -34.89 15.42 -9.52
CA MET A 131 -34.61 14.07 -10.04
C MET A 131 -33.76 13.22 -9.11
N LEU A 132 -33.63 13.58 -7.83
CA LEU A 132 -32.79 12.86 -6.86
C LEU A 132 -33.16 11.36 -6.84
N TRP A 133 -32.18 10.50 -7.09
CA TRP A 133 -32.31 9.05 -7.19
C TRP A 133 -33.14 8.52 -8.34
N ALA A 134 -33.58 9.37 -9.26
CA ALA A 134 -34.25 8.91 -10.46
C ALA A 134 -33.26 8.13 -11.35
N CYS A 135 -33.75 7.03 -11.92
CA CYS A 135 -32.96 6.16 -12.82
C CYS A 135 -33.74 5.89 -14.12
N ASP A 136 -34.52 6.86 -14.59
CA ASP A 136 -35.35 6.81 -15.77
C ASP A 136 -34.83 7.73 -16.90
N GLU A 137 -35.47 7.69 -18.03
CA GLU A 137 -35.11 8.49 -19.21
C GLU A 137 -35.16 9.99 -18.91
N ALA A 138 -36.08 10.45 -18.05
CA ALA A 138 -36.20 11.86 -17.70
C ALA A 138 -34.98 12.38 -16.94
N ALA A 139 -34.39 11.54 -16.08
CA ALA A 139 -33.15 11.86 -15.39
C ALA A 139 -31.95 11.87 -16.35
N VAL A 140 -31.92 10.93 -17.30
CA VAL A 140 -30.88 10.88 -18.36
C VAL A 140 -30.96 12.12 -19.25
N ASP A 141 -32.18 12.53 -19.67
CA ASP A 141 -32.36 13.74 -20.45
C ASP A 141 -31.98 15.00 -19.69
N THR A 142 -32.25 15.02 -18.37
CA THR A 142 -31.79 16.10 -17.51
C THR A 142 -30.26 16.19 -17.51
N LEU A 143 -29.55 15.08 -17.35
CA LEU A 143 -28.08 15.07 -17.46
C LEU A 143 -27.63 15.56 -18.84
N ARG A 144 -28.17 15.04 -19.92
CA ARG A 144 -27.85 15.43 -21.32
C ARG A 144 -28.00 16.93 -21.54
N LYS A 145 -29.05 17.53 -20.99
CA LYS A 145 -29.35 18.97 -21.11
C LYS A 145 -28.26 19.83 -20.43
N TYR A 146 -27.84 19.46 -19.23
CA TYR A 146 -26.90 20.29 -18.44
C TYR A 146 -25.44 19.96 -18.66
N ARG A 147 -25.09 18.73 -19.07
CA ARG A 147 -23.72 18.25 -19.26
C ARG A 147 -22.83 19.15 -20.14
N PRO A 148 -23.31 19.73 -21.27
CA PRO A 148 -22.45 20.59 -22.11
C PRO A 148 -22.01 21.90 -21.44
N HIS A 149 -22.70 22.31 -20.37
CA HIS A 149 -22.52 23.60 -19.71
C HIS A 149 -21.76 23.51 -18.39
N ASP A 150 -21.36 22.30 -17.96
CA ASP A 150 -20.68 22.07 -16.68
C ASP A 150 -19.57 21.05 -16.85
N ILE A 151 -18.33 21.46 -16.57
CA ILE A 151 -17.13 20.62 -16.72
C ILE A 151 -17.16 19.37 -15.82
N PHE A 152 -17.73 19.48 -14.62
CA PHE A 152 -17.83 18.34 -13.71
C PHE A 152 -18.87 17.32 -14.18
N LEU A 153 -19.95 17.79 -14.82
CA LEU A 153 -20.91 16.90 -15.47
C LEU A 153 -20.33 16.23 -16.73
N GLN A 154 -19.44 16.92 -17.44
CA GLN A 154 -18.71 16.30 -18.57
C GLN A 154 -17.82 15.15 -18.08
N TRP A 155 -17.12 15.32 -16.97
CA TRP A 155 -16.23 14.31 -16.40
C TRP A 155 -17.00 13.15 -15.74
N ASN A 156 -18.02 13.46 -14.96
CA ASN A 156 -18.68 12.46 -14.10
C ASN A 156 -19.97 11.89 -14.69
N GLY A 157 -20.47 12.45 -15.80
CA GLY A 157 -21.77 12.06 -16.37
C GLY A 157 -21.84 10.62 -16.84
N ASP A 158 -20.78 10.09 -17.47
CA ASP A 158 -20.77 8.69 -17.92
C ASP A 158 -20.71 7.72 -16.72
N LEU A 159 -19.97 8.08 -15.67
CA LEU A 159 -19.97 7.35 -14.43
C LEU A 159 -21.36 7.37 -13.78
N TRP A 160 -22.02 8.55 -13.75
CA TRP A 160 -23.35 8.66 -13.18
C TRP A 160 -24.36 7.78 -13.94
N LEU A 161 -24.32 7.72 -15.26
CA LEU A 161 -25.18 6.84 -16.07
C LEU A 161 -24.99 5.35 -15.71
N GLN A 162 -23.78 4.93 -15.39
CA GLN A 162 -23.50 3.58 -14.94
C GLN A 162 -24.04 3.34 -13.51
N TYR A 163 -23.80 4.29 -12.61
CA TYR A 163 -24.08 4.15 -11.19
C TYR A 163 -25.49 4.61 -10.77
N MET A 164 -26.31 5.14 -11.67
CA MET A 164 -27.70 5.49 -11.39
C MET A 164 -28.53 4.25 -10.99
N HIS A 165 -28.13 3.07 -11.41
CA HIS A 165 -28.77 1.80 -11.03
C HIS A 165 -28.32 1.36 -9.62
N LYS A 166 -29.31 1.15 -8.73
CA LYS A 166 -29.07 0.83 -7.32
C LYS A 166 -28.18 -0.40 -7.13
N GLY A 167 -28.40 -1.47 -7.91
CA GLY A 167 -27.60 -2.71 -7.80
C GLY A 167 -26.11 -2.48 -8.04
N ILE A 168 -25.74 -1.66 -9.02
CA ILE A 168 -24.32 -1.34 -9.29
C ILE A 168 -23.68 -0.62 -8.10
N ARG A 169 -24.43 0.25 -7.42
CA ARG A 169 -23.93 0.93 -6.21
C ARG A 169 -23.78 -0.02 -5.04
N GLU A 170 -24.75 -0.92 -4.84
CA GLU A 170 -24.69 -1.93 -3.79
C GLU A 170 -23.51 -2.88 -4.00
N ASP A 171 -23.29 -3.34 -5.23
CA ASP A 171 -22.12 -4.16 -5.57
C ASP A 171 -20.81 -3.42 -5.27
N CYS A 172 -20.71 -2.15 -5.65
CA CYS A 172 -19.53 -1.32 -5.38
C CYS A 172 -19.25 -1.17 -3.88
N VAL A 173 -20.30 -1.00 -3.06
CA VAL A 173 -20.18 -0.92 -1.59
C VAL A 173 -19.74 -2.26 -1.00
N ASN A 174 -20.33 -3.36 -1.46
CA ASN A 174 -19.95 -4.70 -1.00
C ASN A 174 -18.49 -5.02 -1.35
N GLU A 175 -18.05 -4.71 -2.57
CA GLU A 175 -16.66 -4.89 -2.98
C GLU A 175 -15.68 -4.04 -2.16
N GLN A 176 -16.07 -2.82 -1.76
CA GLN A 176 -15.27 -2.00 -0.84
C GLN A 176 -15.16 -2.66 0.55
N GLN A 177 -16.28 -3.20 1.07
CA GLN A 177 -16.28 -3.88 2.36
C GLN A 177 -15.41 -5.13 2.33
N ASP A 178 -15.50 -5.94 1.28
CA ASP A 178 -14.64 -7.12 1.10
C ASP A 178 -13.15 -6.75 1.09
N LEU A 179 -12.79 -5.63 0.46
CA LEU A 179 -11.42 -5.13 0.49
C LEU A 179 -11.00 -4.69 1.90
N VAL A 180 -11.88 -4.02 2.64
CA VAL A 180 -11.65 -3.62 4.03
C VAL A 180 -11.38 -4.86 4.90
N ASP A 181 -12.23 -5.86 4.81
CA ASP A 181 -12.11 -7.09 5.60
C ASP A 181 -10.79 -7.82 5.30
N ARG A 182 -10.45 -7.95 4.02
CA ARG A 182 -9.17 -8.54 3.60
C ARG A 182 -7.95 -7.73 4.05
N ILE A 183 -8.02 -6.39 4.03
CA ILE A 183 -6.97 -5.52 4.55
C ILE A 183 -6.76 -5.78 6.04
N TYR A 184 -7.82 -5.79 6.85
CA TYR A 184 -7.73 -6.04 8.28
C TYR A 184 -7.27 -7.46 8.62
N GLU A 185 -7.63 -8.45 7.82
CA GLU A 185 -7.14 -9.82 7.97
C GLU A 185 -5.64 -9.93 7.68
N GLN A 186 -5.19 -9.29 6.60
CA GLN A 186 -3.81 -9.42 6.11
C GLN A 186 -2.83 -8.39 6.70
N ASN A 187 -3.32 -7.36 7.41
CA ASN A 187 -2.48 -6.34 8.05
C ASN A 187 -1.92 -6.79 9.43
N LYS A 188 -1.69 -8.07 9.58
CA LYS A 188 -1.09 -8.63 10.79
C LYS A 188 0.31 -9.11 10.43
N PRO A 189 1.35 -8.59 11.10
CA PRO A 189 2.68 -9.17 10.97
C PRO A 189 2.66 -10.65 11.29
N ILE A 190 3.47 -11.40 10.59
CA ILE A 190 3.67 -12.82 10.84
C ILE A 190 5.07 -13.05 11.41
N PRO A 191 5.28 -14.03 12.30
CA PRO A 191 6.61 -14.39 12.75
C PRO A 191 7.47 -14.83 11.55
N LEU A 192 8.66 -14.27 11.43
CA LEU A 192 9.61 -14.57 10.38
C LEU A 192 10.93 -15.08 10.98
N GLN A 193 11.49 -16.10 10.37
CA GLN A 193 12.83 -16.55 10.70
C GLN A 193 13.85 -15.64 10.02
N ILE A 194 14.78 -15.08 10.80
CA ILE A 194 15.93 -14.34 10.30
C ILE A 194 17.15 -15.24 10.42
N GLU A 195 17.91 -15.35 9.34
CA GLU A 195 19.21 -16.03 9.29
C GLU A 195 20.26 -15.06 8.79
N ILE A 196 21.37 -14.98 9.53
CA ILE A 196 22.56 -14.20 9.16
C ILE A 196 23.71 -15.18 9.10
N LYS A 197 24.24 -15.43 7.90
CA LYS A 197 25.27 -16.43 7.64
C LYS A 197 26.47 -15.82 6.96
N LYS A 198 27.66 -16.13 7.47
CA LYS A 198 28.90 -15.68 6.86
C LYS A 198 29.05 -16.24 5.45
N PHE A 199 29.37 -15.37 4.50
CA PHE A 199 29.80 -15.82 3.19
C PHE A 199 31.23 -16.43 3.34
N THR A 200 31.32 -17.70 2.98
CA THR A 200 32.62 -18.32 2.69
C THR A 200 32.90 -18.05 1.21
N ASP A 201 33.90 -17.23 0.93
CA ASP A 201 34.41 -17.10 -0.43
C ASP A 201 34.79 -18.52 -0.94
N LEU A 202 34.16 -18.90 -2.06
CA LEU A 202 34.59 -20.11 -2.81
C LEU A 202 35.86 -19.80 -3.57
#